data_847e80f079cb5bd17e8782ce93535c74
#
_entry.id   847e80f079cb5bd17e8782ce93535c74
#
_cell.length_a   1.000
_cell.length_b   1.000
_cell.length_c   1.000
_cell.angle_alpha   90.00
_cell.angle_beta   90.00
_cell.angle_gamma   90.00
#
_symmetry.space_group_name_H-M   'P 1'
#
loop_
_entity.id
_entity.type
_entity.pdbx_description
1 polymer ?
#
loop_
_entity_poly.entity_id
_entity_poly.type
_entity_poly.pdbx_seq_one_letter_code
_entity_poly.pdbx_strand_id
1 'polypeptide(L)'
;MTSVRPGARARVLRTAAAVAVLGPLAAGCSSNESLFDDGKVHVGAKGDQPGTSFEPHDGEFNGFDITVARELLAAVQVDSPYFSGVLSKNRATALQDGAVDLVAATFSITAQRMKPREEGGAGLDFVGPYASTQQGILVRAEDYGRYKNDDDLNGKLVCVWKGTTSAEELNSEAYDKVRVREEEDAAYCVRALQKKQVDAVSTDQLILYGFMDEYPGLRVVPGIKFGAPNDYGIAMAKGHREDCERLREALRTYVNSNDWERDFENNLPKVPKSERDEARPTAEEIDALSCRDRPSNAAAD
;
A
#
# COMPACT_ATOMS: atom_id res chain seq x y z
N MET A 1 76.57 66.08 33.05
CA MET A 1 76.11 65.99 34.42
C MET A 1 74.67 66.41 34.45
N THR A 2 73.74 65.54 34.39
CA THR A 2 72.34 65.74 34.78
C THR A 2 71.58 64.38 34.68
N SER A 3 71.23 63.94 35.89
CA SER A 3 70.52 62.71 36.11
C SER A 3 69.05 62.84 35.71
N VAL A 4 68.57 61.86 34.94
CA VAL A 4 67.18 61.72 34.67
C VAL A 4 66.67 60.38 35.28
N ARG A 5 65.69 60.49 36.19
CA ARG A 5 64.99 59.38 36.80
C ARG A 5 63.94 58.79 35.92
N PRO A 6 63.72 57.48 35.91
CA PRO A 6 62.67 56.86 35.09
C PRO A 6 61.30 56.90 35.77
N GLY A 7 60.28 57.25 34.97
CA GLY A 7 58.88 57.29 35.39
C GLY A 7 58.23 55.93 35.51
N ALA A 8 57.41 55.75 36.51
CA ALA A 8 56.61 54.57 36.76
C ALA A 8 55.50 54.36 35.73
N ARG A 9 55.44 53.24 35.09
CA ARG A 9 54.33 52.83 34.17
C ARG A 9 53.22 52.14 34.98
N ALA A 10 52.07 52.81 35.05
CA ALA A 10 50.87 52.22 35.58
C ALA A 10 50.35 51.13 34.67
N ARG A 11 50.17 49.93 35.18
CA ARG A 11 49.51 48.78 34.49
C ARG A 11 48.00 48.95 34.66
N VAL A 12 47.31 49.18 33.54
CA VAL A 12 45.84 49.15 33.46
C VAL A 12 45.44 47.66 33.28
N LEU A 13 44.85 47.05 34.30
CA LEU A 13 44.16 45.76 34.17
C LEU A 13 42.87 46.00 33.38
N ARG A 14 42.80 45.40 32.20
CA ARG A 14 41.57 45.24 31.46
C ARG A 14 40.91 43.96 31.87
N THR A 15 39.86 44.04 32.65
CA THR A 15 38.93 42.93 32.89
C THR A 15 38.08 42.71 31.66
N ALA A 16 38.27 41.60 30.97
CA ALA A 16 37.40 41.17 29.90
C ALA A 16 36.18 40.45 30.53
N ALA A 17 35.03 41.08 30.46
CA ALA A 17 33.76 40.43 30.79
C ALA A 17 33.34 39.55 29.62
N ALA A 18 33.40 38.21 29.82
CA ALA A 18 32.85 37.25 28.88
C ALA A 18 31.33 37.23 29.04
N VAL A 19 30.61 37.79 28.06
CA VAL A 19 29.17 37.66 27.96
C VAL A 19 28.90 36.30 27.31
N ALA A 20 28.47 35.30 28.09
CA ALA A 20 27.95 34.03 27.59
C ALA A 20 26.57 34.29 26.98
N VAL A 21 26.49 34.34 25.68
CA VAL A 21 25.20 34.32 24.95
C VAL A 21 24.69 32.87 24.97
N LEU A 22 23.81 32.58 25.92
CA LEU A 22 22.95 31.39 25.83
C LEU A 22 21.93 31.62 24.72
N GLY A 23 22.26 31.16 23.49
CA GLY A 23 21.27 31.03 22.43
C GLY A 23 20.25 29.96 22.85
N PRO A 24 18.93 30.20 22.63
CA PRO A 24 17.94 29.15 22.79
C PRO A 24 18.27 28.04 21.78
N LEU A 25 18.55 26.84 22.23
CA LEU A 25 18.46 25.61 21.46
C LEU A 25 16.96 25.47 21.09
N ALA A 26 16.56 26.07 19.98
CA ALA A 26 15.34 25.66 19.32
C ALA A 26 15.56 24.18 18.91
N ALA A 27 15.08 23.27 19.73
CA ALA A 27 14.79 21.91 19.30
C ALA A 27 13.75 22.07 18.19
N GLY A 28 14.21 22.13 16.95
CA GLY A 28 13.34 22.04 15.78
C GLY A 28 12.71 20.65 15.80
N CYS A 29 11.51 20.55 16.39
CA CYS A 29 10.57 19.55 15.96
C CYS A 29 10.25 19.93 14.51
N SER A 30 10.90 19.29 13.55
CA SER A 30 10.36 19.24 12.20
C SER A 30 9.15 18.32 12.28
N SER A 31 8.00 18.85 12.72
CA SER A 31 6.73 18.25 12.37
C SER A 31 6.65 18.37 10.86
N ASN A 32 6.71 17.26 10.13
CA ASN A 32 6.33 17.30 8.73
C ASN A 32 4.91 17.89 8.69
N GLU A 33 4.69 18.82 7.76
CA GLU A 33 3.38 19.38 7.50
C GLU A 33 2.39 18.24 7.22
N SER A 34 1.17 18.32 7.74
CA SER A 34 0.17 17.28 7.51
C SER A 34 -0.16 17.20 6.02
N LEU A 35 -0.32 15.98 5.50
CA LEU A 35 -0.77 15.73 4.13
C LEU A 35 -2.18 16.28 3.86
N PHE A 36 -2.93 16.65 4.92
CA PHE A 36 -4.34 17.05 4.83
C PHE A 36 -4.57 18.55 5.03
N ASP A 37 -3.53 19.34 5.33
CA ASP A 37 -3.66 20.76 5.75
C ASP A 37 -4.25 21.66 4.67
N ASP A 38 -3.98 21.39 3.40
CA ASP A 38 -4.53 22.18 2.28
C ASP A 38 -5.81 21.58 1.67
N GLY A 39 -6.26 20.44 2.20
CA GLY A 39 -7.45 19.72 1.72
C GLY A 39 -7.28 19.08 0.34
N LYS A 40 -6.07 19.08 -0.22
CA LYS A 40 -5.76 18.53 -1.53
C LYS A 40 -4.89 17.29 -1.37
N VAL A 41 -5.47 16.13 -1.52
CA VAL A 41 -4.74 14.86 -1.41
C VAL A 41 -4.75 14.16 -2.76
N HIS A 42 -3.56 13.83 -3.24
CA HIS A 42 -3.35 13.06 -4.46
C HIS A 42 -3.17 11.59 -4.13
N VAL A 43 -4.07 10.74 -4.63
CA VAL A 43 -4.09 9.30 -4.37
C VAL A 43 -3.71 8.53 -5.62
N GLY A 44 -2.65 7.74 -5.55
CA GLY A 44 -2.30 6.77 -6.57
C GLY A 44 -3.21 5.53 -6.49
N ALA A 45 -3.80 5.15 -7.62
CA ALA A 45 -4.77 4.06 -7.72
C ALA A 45 -4.45 3.14 -8.89
N LYS A 46 -4.99 1.91 -8.92
CA LYS A 46 -4.95 1.08 -10.12
C LYS A 46 -6.05 1.53 -11.10
N GLY A 47 -5.73 1.49 -12.40
CA GLY A 47 -6.72 1.80 -13.43
C GLY A 47 -7.26 0.57 -14.16
N ASP A 48 -6.78 -0.63 -13.82
CA ASP A 48 -6.97 -1.83 -14.61
C ASP A 48 -7.54 -3.04 -13.86
N GLN A 49 -8.08 -2.81 -12.65
CA GLN A 49 -8.59 -3.86 -11.77
C GLN A 49 -10.08 -3.61 -11.43
N PRO A 50 -11.02 -4.07 -12.29
CA PRO A 50 -12.46 -3.94 -12.03
C PRO A 50 -12.84 -4.43 -10.64
N GLY A 51 -13.76 -3.74 -9.98
CA GLY A 51 -14.24 -4.06 -8.65
C GLY A 51 -13.33 -3.62 -7.51
N THR A 52 -12.01 -3.59 -7.69
CA THR A 52 -11.09 -3.12 -6.64
C THR A 52 -10.60 -1.69 -6.90
N SER A 53 -9.98 -1.43 -8.04
CA SER A 53 -9.48 -0.11 -8.43
C SER A 53 -9.44 -0.01 -9.96
N PHE A 54 -10.36 0.72 -10.54
CA PHE A 54 -10.62 0.73 -11.97
C PHE A 54 -10.88 2.14 -12.50
N GLU A 55 -10.35 2.43 -13.69
CA GLU A 55 -10.55 3.67 -14.42
C GLU A 55 -11.26 3.36 -15.76
N PRO A 56 -12.60 3.28 -15.77
CA PRO A 56 -13.36 2.99 -16.99
C PRO A 56 -13.26 4.12 -18.04
N HIS A 57 -13.12 5.35 -17.57
CA HIS A 57 -12.95 6.55 -18.38
C HIS A 57 -11.88 7.43 -17.75
N ASP A 58 -11.19 8.20 -18.57
CA ASP A 58 -10.07 9.06 -18.15
C ASP A 58 -10.44 9.94 -16.95
N GLY A 59 -9.72 9.77 -15.84
CA GLY A 59 -9.94 10.49 -14.58
C GLY A 59 -11.10 9.97 -13.71
N GLU A 60 -11.87 8.98 -14.15
CA GLU A 60 -13.01 8.42 -13.40
C GLU A 60 -12.63 7.11 -12.71
N PHE A 61 -12.18 7.20 -11.47
CA PHE A 61 -11.81 6.03 -10.68
C PHE A 61 -12.97 5.50 -9.84
N ASN A 62 -13.15 4.17 -9.83
CA ASN A 62 -14.11 3.44 -9.00
C ASN A 62 -13.53 2.12 -8.47
N GLY A 63 -14.29 1.44 -7.60
CA GLY A 63 -13.88 0.19 -6.97
C GLY A 63 -13.71 0.32 -5.47
N PHE A 64 -13.49 -0.81 -4.80
CA PHE A 64 -13.45 -0.87 -3.34
C PHE A 64 -12.31 -0.05 -2.74
N ASP A 65 -11.10 -0.08 -3.33
CA ASP A 65 -9.95 0.74 -2.89
C ASP A 65 -10.28 2.24 -2.93
N ILE A 66 -10.97 2.67 -4.00
CA ILE A 66 -11.36 4.06 -4.21
C ILE A 66 -12.40 4.49 -3.19
N THR A 67 -13.38 3.61 -2.92
CA THR A 67 -14.43 3.85 -1.92
C THR A 67 -13.81 3.96 -0.54
N VAL A 68 -12.96 3.02 -0.13
CA VAL A 68 -12.26 3.08 1.17
C VAL A 68 -11.43 4.35 1.28
N ALA A 69 -10.64 4.71 0.27
CA ALA A 69 -9.83 5.92 0.32
C ALA A 69 -10.68 7.18 0.49
N ARG A 70 -11.83 7.28 -0.20
CA ARG A 70 -12.76 8.42 -0.05
C ARG A 70 -13.39 8.48 1.33
N GLU A 71 -13.86 7.35 1.87
CA GLU A 71 -14.45 7.27 3.21
C GLU A 71 -13.46 7.71 4.30
N LEU A 72 -12.23 7.21 4.24
CA LEU A 72 -11.21 7.57 5.22
C LEU A 72 -10.78 9.03 5.11
N LEU A 73 -10.63 9.54 3.90
CA LEU A 73 -10.24 10.94 3.65
C LEU A 73 -11.36 11.91 4.06
N ALA A 74 -12.61 11.59 3.80
CA ALA A 74 -13.76 12.37 4.27
C ALA A 74 -13.80 12.46 5.80
N ALA A 75 -13.47 11.37 6.51
CA ALA A 75 -13.41 11.36 7.97
C ALA A 75 -12.32 12.30 8.55
N VAL A 76 -11.30 12.65 7.76
CA VAL A 76 -10.25 13.63 8.12
C VAL A 76 -10.41 14.97 7.41
N GLN A 77 -11.62 15.25 6.88
CA GLN A 77 -12.03 16.53 6.25
C GLN A 77 -11.38 16.81 4.88
N VAL A 78 -11.05 15.77 4.13
CA VAL A 78 -10.63 15.84 2.72
C VAL A 78 -11.76 15.32 1.84
N ASP A 79 -12.62 16.22 1.35
CA ASP A 79 -13.86 15.84 0.65
C ASP A 79 -13.66 15.51 -0.84
N SER A 80 -12.58 15.94 -1.45
CA SER A 80 -12.37 15.84 -2.90
C SER A 80 -10.94 15.40 -3.24
N PRO A 81 -10.53 14.16 -2.89
CA PRO A 81 -9.22 13.66 -3.27
C PRO A 81 -9.10 13.51 -4.79
N TYR A 82 -7.92 13.78 -5.33
CA TYR A 82 -7.59 13.56 -6.72
C TYR A 82 -6.96 12.17 -6.90
N PHE A 83 -7.42 11.40 -7.89
CA PHE A 83 -6.88 10.06 -8.20
C PHE A 83 -6.11 10.07 -9.51
N SER A 84 -5.01 9.28 -9.55
CA SER A 84 -4.27 9.00 -10.79
C SER A 84 -3.76 7.57 -10.84
N GLY A 85 -3.61 7.05 -12.05
CA GLY A 85 -3.16 5.68 -12.28
C GLY A 85 -1.70 5.46 -11.88
N VAL A 86 -1.43 4.36 -11.14
CA VAL A 86 -0.08 3.93 -10.77
C VAL A 86 0.13 2.45 -11.10
N LEU A 87 1.24 2.11 -11.77
CA LEU A 87 1.64 0.72 -11.97
C LEU A 87 2.06 0.09 -10.64
N SER A 88 1.76 -1.20 -10.45
CA SER A 88 2.07 -1.91 -9.19
C SER A 88 3.55 -1.81 -8.80
N LYS A 89 4.47 -1.89 -9.77
CA LYS A 89 5.92 -1.76 -9.54
C LYS A 89 6.36 -0.35 -9.12
N ASN A 90 5.55 0.68 -9.40
CA ASN A 90 5.90 2.09 -9.16
C ASN A 90 5.25 2.66 -7.89
N ARG A 91 4.39 1.90 -7.17
CA ARG A 91 3.64 2.39 -6.01
C ARG A 91 4.54 3.01 -4.92
N ALA A 92 5.60 2.30 -4.54
CA ALA A 92 6.54 2.79 -3.53
C ALA A 92 7.33 4.02 -4.01
N THR A 93 7.82 4.00 -5.25
CA THR A 93 8.58 5.11 -5.83
C THR A 93 7.71 6.37 -5.96
N ALA A 94 6.46 6.23 -6.40
CA ALA A 94 5.54 7.36 -6.52
C ALA A 94 5.32 8.10 -5.19
N LEU A 95 5.23 7.35 -4.07
CA LEU A 95 5.17 7.91 -2.72
C LEU A 95 6.49 8.57 -2.30
N GLN A 96 7.60 7.89 -2.56
CA GLN A 96 8.94 8.37 -2.16
C GLN A 96 9.37 9.63 -2.88
N ASP A 97 8.94 9.79 -4.14
CA ASP A 97 9.25 10.95 -4.98
C ASP A 97 8.22 12.09 -4.82
N GLY A 98 7.20 11.90 -3.97
CA GLY A 98 6.13 12.87 -3.77
C GLY A 98 5.24 13.09 -4.99
N ALA A 99 5.19 12.11 -5.92
CA ALA A 99 4.29 12.17 -7.08
C ALA A 99 2.84 11.93 -6.67
N VAL A 100 2.60 11.23 -5.58
CA VAL A 100 1.31 11.06 -4.90
C VAL A 100 1.53 11.09 -3.38
N ASP A 101 0.52 11.52 -2.64
CA ASP A 101 0.54 11.58 -1.18
C ASP A 101 0.19 10.23 -0.55
N LEU A 102 -0.78 9.54 -1.14
CA LEU A 102 -1.25 8.22 -0.73
C LEU A 102 -1.29 7.26 -1.92
N VAL A 103 -1.26 5.96 -1.62
CA VAL A 103 -1.55 4.90 -2.60
C VAL A 103 -2.63 3.97 -2.06
N ALA A 104 -3.78 3.92 -2.73
CA ALA A 104 -4.88 2.98 -2.52
C ALA A 104 -5.04 2.14 -3.80
N ALA A 105 -4.35 0.99 -3.85
CA ALA A 105 -4.12 0.27 -5.10
C ALA A 105 -3.88 -1.23 -4.87
N THR A 106 -4.75 -1.91 -4.10
CA THR A 106 -4.56 -3.31 -3.68
C THR A 106 -3.14 -3.55 -3.17
N PHE A 107 -2.65 -2.65 -2.32
CA PHE A 107 -1.26 -2.65 -1.93
C PHE A 107 -1.06 -3.48 -0.66
N SER A 108 -0.58 -4.72 -0.83
CA SER A 108 -0.34 -5.64 0.30
C SER A 108 0.67 -5.05 1.28
N ILE A 109 0.34 -5.08 2.56
CA ILE A 109 1.22 -4.71 3.66
C ILE A 109 2.25 -5.84 3.82
N THR A 110 3.53 -5.53 3.70
CA THR A 110 4.60 -6.51 3.91
C THR A 110 5.71 -5.91 4.77
N ALA A 111 6.41 -6.76 5.51
CA ALA A 111 7.54 -6.32 6.32
C ALA A 111 8.58 -5.56 5.49
N GLN A 112 8.84 -5.98 4.24
CA GLN A 112 9.78 -5.32 3.34
C GLN A 112 9.32 -3.92 2.92
N ARG A 113 8.01 -3.72 2.75
CA ARG A 113 7.43 -2.40 2.37
C ARG A 113 7.39 -1.44 3.55
N MET A 114 7.13 -1.95 4.77
CA MET A 114 7.10 -1.16 6.01
C MET A 114 8.49 -0.78 6.50
N LYS A 115 9.47 -1.65 6.30
CA LYS A 115 10.85 -1.51 6.78
C LYS A 115 11.45 -0.17 6.32
N PRO A 116 12.14 0.59 7.21
CA PRO A 116 12.81 1.82 6.88
C PRO A 116 13.81 1.68 5.71
N ARG A 117 13.98 2.75 4.93
CA ARG A 117 14.88 2.76 3.76
C ARG A 117 16.34 2.54 4.14
N GLU A 118 16.78 3.13 5.23
CA GLU A 118 18.13 2.95 5.79
C GLU A 118 18.43 1.51 6.19
N GLU A 119 17.39 0.71 6.43
CA GLU A 119 17.48 -0.73 6.68
C GLU A 119 17.26 -1.58 5.41
N GLY A 120 17.14 -0.94 4.24
CA GLY A 120 16.94 -1.60 2.95
C GLY A 120 15.47 -1.94 2.62
N GLY A 121 14.51 -1.35 3.31
CA GLY A 121 13.09 -1.48 3.01
C GLY A 121 12.56 -0.42 2.06
N ALA A 122 11.25 -0.41 1.79
CA ALA A 122 10.62 0.62 0.98
C ALA A 122 10.31 1.91 1.75
N GLY A 123 10.32 1.90 3.08
CA GLY A 123 10.12 3.08 3.91
C GLY A 123 8.71 3.63 3.83
N LEU A 124 7.70 2.77 3.95
CA LEU A 124 6.30 3.17 3.89
C LEU A 124 5.60 2.97 5.24
N ASP A 125 4.67 3.86 5.55
CA ASP A 125 3.64 3.63 6.55
C ASP A 125 2.36 3.18 5.84
N PHE A 126 1.63 2.26 6.48
CA PHE A 126 0.36 1.75 5.97
C PHE A 126 -0.76 2.04 6.95
N VAL A 127 -1.95 2.30 6.43
CA VAL A 127 -3.23 2.26 7.13
C VAL A 127 -3.96 1.04 6.63
N GLY A 128 -4.13 0.03 7.47
CA GLY A 128 -4.71 -1.26 7.06
C GLY A 128 -4.57 -2.35 8.11
N PRO A 129 -5.12 -3.55 7.80
CA PRO A 129 -5.76 -3.86 6.54
C PRO A 129 -7.16 -3.22 6.42
N TYR A 130 -7.54 -2.86 5.19
CA TYR A 130 -8.94 -2.54 4.89
C TYR A 130 -9.69 -3.72 4.25
N ALA A 131 -8.95 -4.70 3.75
CA ALA A 131 -9.41 -6.02 3.33
C ALA A 131 -8.24 -7.00 3.35
N SER A 132 -8.54 -8.28 3.58
CA SER A 132 -7.60 -9.39 3.51
C SER A 132 -8.05 -10.40 2.46
N THR A 133 -7.11 -11.05 1.79
CA THR A 133 -7.41 -12.01 0.72
C THR A 133 -6.29 -13.02 0.57
N GLN A 134 -6.56 -14.10 -0.15
CA GLN A 134 -5.54 -15.09 -0.53
C GLN A 134 -5.22 -14.97 -2.02
N GLN A 135 -4.04 -15.42 -2.43
CA GLN A 135 -3.71 -15.55 -3.85
C GLN A 135 -4.46 -16.74 -4.45
N GLY A 136 -4.83 -16.61 -5.71
CA GLY A 136 -5.53 -17.64 -6.44
C GLY A 136 -5.27 -17.58 -7.94
N ILE A 137 -6.13 -18.20 -8.72
CA ILE A 137 -6.03 -18.20 -10.18
C ILE A 137 -7.35 -17.85 -10.86
N LEU A 138 -7.23 -17.19 -12.00
CA LEU A 138 -8.30 -16.93 -12.97
C LEU A 138 -8.03 -17.73 -14.23
N VAL A 139 -9.02 -18.45 -14.71
CA VAL A 139 -8.93 -19.29 -15.90
C VAL A 139 -10.11 -19.00 -16.83
N ARG A 140 -10.04 -19.45 -18.08
CA ARG A 140 -11.19 -19.45 -18.98
C ARG A 140 -12.26 -20.41 -18.46
N ALA A 141 -13.53 -20.09 -18.65
CA ALA A 141 -14.66 -20.90 -18.23
C ALA A 141 -14.58 -22.36 -18.76
N GLU A 142 -14.11 -22.54 -20.00
CA GLU A 142 -13.93 -23.83 -20.65
C GLU A 142 -12.84 -24.69 -20.00
N ASP A 143 -11.88 -24.08 -19.30
CA ASP A 143 -10.76 -24.75 -18.66
C ASP A 143 -10.98 -24.96 -17.15
N TYR A 144 -12.04 -24.38 -16.57
CA TYR A 144 -12.29 -24.36 -15.11
C TYR A 144 -12.19 -25.74 -14.46
N GLY A 145 -12.77 -26.77 -15.08
CA GLY A 145 -12.76 -28.15 -14.52
C GLY A 145 -11.41 -28.85 -14.53
N ARG A 146 -10.37 -28.23 -15.13
CA ARG A 146 -9.00 -28.81 -15.21
C ARG A 146 -8.15 -28.50 -13.99
N TYR A 147 -8.59 -27.56 -13.16
CA TYR A 147 -7.84 -27.04 -12.02
C TYR A 147 -8.60 -27.35 -10.73
N LYS A 148 -7.99 -28.11 -9.83
CA LYS A 148 -8.57 -28.54 -8.55
C LYS A 148 -7.68 -28.20 -7.35
N ASN A 149 -6.38 -28.17 -7.56
CA ASN A 149 -5.35 -27.81 -6.58
C ASN A 149 -4.18 -27.13 -7.30
N ASP A 150 -3.23 -26.60 -6.56
CA ASP A 150 -2.06 -25.87 -7.07
C ASP A 150 -1.09 -26.73 -7.88
N ASP A 151 -1.03 -28.04 -7.66
CA ASP A 151 -0.24 -28.96 -8.50
C ASP A 151 -0.70 -28.98 -9.98
N ASP A 152 -1.97 -28.65 -10.23
CA ASP A 152 -2.49 -28.55 -11.61
C ASP A 152 -1.88 -27.39 -12.40
N LEU A 153 -1.15 -26.49 -11.74
CA LEU A 153 -0.36 -25.42 -12.35
C LEU A 153 0.99 -25.90 -12.88
N ASN A 154 1.47 -27.09 -12.49
CA ASN A 154 2.74 -27.63 -12.96
C ASN A 154 2.79 -27.71 -14.49
N GLY A 155 3.81 -27.10 -15.10
CA GLY A 155 3.99 -27.01 -16.56
C GLY A 155 3.08 -26.00 -17.27
N LYS A 156 2.14 -25.35 -16.56
CA LYS A 156 1.28 -24.31 -17.13
C LYS A 156 2.01 -22.98 -17.25
N LEU A 157 1.58 -22.16 -18.18
CA LEU A 157 2.04 -20.79 -18.32
C LEU A 157 1.08 -19.84 -17.60
N VAL A 158 1.50 -19.34 -16.44
CA VAL A 158 0.71 -18.45 -15.58
C VAL A 158 1.20 -17.02 -15.74
N CYS A 159 0.28 -16.09 -15.96
CA CYS A 159 0.60 -14.67 -16.05
C CYS A 159 0.44 -13.98 -14.70
N VAL A 160 1.43 -13.17 -14.36
CA VAL A 160 1.46 -12.24 -13.22
C VAL A 160 1.94 -10.88 -13.69
N TRP A 161 1.96 -9.87 -12.84
CA TRP A 161 2.54 -8.57 -13.21
C TRP A 161 3.50 -8.03 -12.15
N LYS A 162 4.43 -7.23 -12.60
CA LYS A 162 5.58 -6.74 -11.84
C LYS A 162 5.17 -5.95 -10.59
N GLY A 163 5.92 -6.14 -9.50
CA GLY A 163 5.73 -5.41 -8.24
C GLY A 163 4.58 -5.93 -7.38
N THR A 164 4.12 -7.17 -7.64
CA THR A 164 3.08 -7.86 -6.87
C THR A 164 3.65 -9.01 -6.05
N THR A 165 3.04 -9.29 -4.90
CA THR A 165 3.33 -10.47 -4.09
C THR A 165 3.09 -11.77 -4.86
N SER A 166 2.13 -11.78 -5.80
CA SER A 166 1.87 -12.94 -6.65
C SER A 166 3.01 -13.25 -7.62
N ALA A 167 3.68 -12.20 -8.14
CA ALA A 167 4.87 -12.40 -8.96
C ALA A 167 6.03 -12.93 -8.12
N GLU A 168 6.20 -12.42 -6.89
CA GLU A 168 7.22 -12.90 -5.95
C GLU A 168 6.98 -14.38 -5.58
N GLU A 169 5.74 -14.74 -5.25
CA GLU A 169 5.36 -16.11 -4.85
C GLU A 169 5.57 -17.11 -5.98
N LEU A 170 5.04 -16.86 -7.19
CA LEU A 170 5.16 -17.79 -8.31
C LEU A 170 6.58 -17.89 -8.90
N ASN A 171 7.47 -16.94 -8.62
CA ASN A 171 8.89 -17.03 -8.94
C ASN A 171 9.73 -17.66 -7.82
N SER A 172 9.10 -18.08 -6.71
CA SER A 172 9.79 -18.78 -5.62
C SER A 172 10.09 -20.25 -5.96
N GLU A 173 10.96 -20.88 -5.16
CA GLU A 173 11.30 -22.29 -5.32
C GLU A 173 10.10 -23.22 -5.13
N ALA A 174 9.06 -22.77 -4.39
CA ALA A 174 7.84 -23.55 -4.17
C ALA A 174 7.07 -23.85 -5.47
N TYR A 175 7.22 -22.97 -6.47
CA TYR A 175 6.51 -23.04 -7.76
C TYR A 175 7.47 -23.22 -8.95
N ASP A 176 8.62 -23.84 -8.77
CA ASP A 176 9.67 -24.05 -9.78
C ASP A 176 9.21 -24.75 -11.08
N LYS A 177 8.10 -25.51 -10.99
CA LYS A 177 7.48 -26.20 -12.13
C LYS A 177 6.43 -25.37 -12.87
N VAL A 178 6.07 -24.19 -12.35
CA VAL A 178 5.15 -23.28 -13.00
C VAL A 178 5.94 -22.38 -13.95
N ARG A 179 5.46 -22.25 -15.17
CA ARG A 179 6.05 -21.32 -16.13
C ARG A 179 5.43 -19.94 -15.93
N VAL A 180 6.22 -18.95 -15.57
CA VAL A 180 5.74 -17.60 -15.28
C VAL A 180 5.96 -16.68 -16.47
N ARG A 181 4.94 -15.90 -16.82
CA ARG A 181 5.00 -14.77 -17.73
C ARG A 181 4.68 -13.49 -16.94
N GLU A 182 5.64 -12.58 -16.85
CA GLU A 182 5.42 -11.29 -16.21
C GLU A 182 5.03 -10.22 -17.23
N GLU A 183 3.99 -9.47 -16.91
CA GLU A 183 3.52 -8.31 -17.68
C GLU A 183 3.66 -7.01 -16.87
N GLU A 184 3.38 -5.86 -17.49
CA GLU A 184 3.47 -4.57 -16.83
C GLU A 184 2.27 -4.31 -15.90
N ASP A 185 1.08 -4.80 -16.28
CA ASP A 185 -0.16 -4.65 -15.50
C ASP A 185 -1.13 -5.81 -15.71
N ALA A 186 -2.24 -5.81 -14.94
CA ALA A 186 -3.24 -6.86 -14.95
C ALA A 186 -3.97 -6.98 -16.29
N ALA A 187 -4.24 -5.86 -16.95
CA ALA A 187 -4.98 -5.85 -18.22
C ALA A 187 -4.24 -6.62 -19.33
N TYR A 188 -2.89 -6.62 -19.33
CA TYR A 188 -2.12 -7.44 -20.29
C TYR A 188 -2.27 -8.93 -20.00
N CYS A 189 -2.24 -9.35 -18.72
CA CYS A 189 -2.45 -10.75 -18.34
C CYS A 189 -3.85 -11.24 -18.70
N VAL A 190 -4.89 -10.46 -18.41
CA VAL A 190 -6.28 -10.84 -18.73
C VAL A 190 -6.49 -10.96 -20.24
N ARG A 191 -5.97 -10.02 -21.04
CA ARG A 191 -6.02 -10.10 -22.50
C ARG A 191 -5.25 -11.32 -23.02
N ALA A 192 -4.10 -11.67 -22.45
CA ALA A 192 -3.35 -12.87 -22.84
C ALA A 192 -4.12 -14.15 -22.51
N LEU A 193 -4.83 -14.21 -21.36
CA LEU A 193 -5.69 -15.33 -20.99
C LEU A 193 -6.85 -15.50 -21.98
N GLN A 194 -7.55 -14.42 -22.30
CA GLN A 194 -8.66 -14.43 -23.27
C GLN A 194 -8.20 -14.88 -24.66
N LYS A 195 -6.98 -14.49 -25.09
CA LYS A 195 -6.38 -14.90 -26.37
C LYS A 195 -5.69 -16.29 -26.33
N LYS A 196 -5.83 -17.04 -25.27
CA LYS A 196 -5.21 -18.37 -25.08
C LYS A 196 -3.68 -18.37 -25.18
N GLN A 197 -3.05 -17.24 -24.88
CA GLN A 197 -1.60 -17.07 -24.86
C GLN A 197 -0.98 -17.49 -23.54
N VAL A 198 -1.78 -17.59 -22.48
CA VAL A 198 -1.44 -18.12 -21.17
C VAL A 198 -2.56 -19.06 -20.70
N ASP A 199 -2.23 -19.94 -19.76
CA ASP A 199 -3.17 -20.95 -19.23
C ASP A 199 -4.02 -20.36 -18.09
N ALA A 200 -3.43 -19.53 -17.24
CA ALA A 200 -4.06 -18.88 -16.10
C ALA A 200 -3.47 -17.47 -15.86
N VAL A 201 -4.18 -16.67 -15.09
CA VAL A 201 -3.69 -15.44 -14.47
C VAL A 201 -3.69 -15.65 -12.97
N SER A 202 -2.62 -15.25 -12.28
CA SER A 202 -2.54 -15.33 -10.83
C SER A 202 -2.39 -13.96 -10.19
N THR A 203 -3.19 -13.75 -9.15
CA THR A 203 -3.15 -12.63 -8.21
C THR A 203 -4.09 -12.92 -7.05
N ASP A 204 -4.37 -11.93 -6.25
CA ASP A 204 -5.29 -11.98 -5.11
C ASP A 204 -6.73 -12.25 -5.56
N GLN A 205 -7.43 -13.12 -4.85
CA GLN A 205 -8.78 -13.56 -5.25
C GLN A 205 -9.78 -12.40 -5.37
N LEU A 206 -9.71 -11.39 -4.53
CA LEU A 206 -10.60 -10.22 -4.64
C LEU A 206 -10.47 -9.53 -6.00
N ILE A 207 -9.24 -9.38 -6.51
CA ILE A 207 -8.97 -8.85 -7.85
C ILE A 207 -9.52 -9.78 -8.92
N LEU A 208 -9.31 -11.10 -8.74
CA LEU A 208 -9.79 -12.10 -9.71
C LEU A 208 -11.31 -12.14 -9.80
N TYR A 209 -12.04 -11.96 -8.69
CA TYR A 209 -13.50 -11.85 -8.70
C TYR A 209 -13.98 -10.61 -9.45
N GLY A 210 -13.27 -9.50 -9.34
CA GLY A 210 -13.55 -8.31 -10.15
C GLY A 210 -13.41 -8.58 -11.65
N PHE A 211 -12.36 -9.27 -12.06
CA PHE A 211 -12.21 -9.70 -13.46
C PHE A 211 -13.27 -10.72 -13.90
N MET A 212 -13.69 -11.63 -13.02
CA MET A 212 -14.75 -12.59 -13.32
C MET A 212 -16.10 -11.90 -13.51
N ASP A 213 -16.37 -10.82 -12.81
CA ASP A 213 -17.58 -10.01 -12.96
C ASP A 213 -17.56 -9.24 -14.28
N GLU A 214 -16.45 -8.59 -14.60
CA GLU A 214 -16.27 -7.82 -15.83
C GLU A 214 -16.24 -8.69 -17.09
N TYR A 215 -15.66 -9.89 -17.01
CA TYR A 215 -15.48 -10.79 -18.16
C TYR A 215 -16.18 -12.14 -17.96
N PRO A 216 -17.44 -12.29 -18.47
CA PRO A 216 -18.25 -13.51 -18.25
C PRO A 216 -17.62 -14.82 -18.72
N GLY A 217 -16.61 -14.77 -19.60
CA GLY A 217 -15.85 -15.93 -20.08
C GLY A 217 -14.75 -16.42 -19.16
N LEU A 218 -14.53 -15.75 -18.01
CA LEU A 218 -13.47 -16.09 -17.03
C LEU A 218 -14.07 -16.61 -15.73
N ARG A 219 -13.30 -17.43 -15.02
CA ARG A 219 -13.68 -18.05 -13.72
C ARG A 219 -12.52 -18.03 -12.75
N VAL A 220 -12.80 -17.62 -11.53
CA VAL A 220 -11.93 -17.87 -10.37
C VAL A 220 -12.04 -19.35 -9.99
N VAL A 221 -10.95 -19.99 -9.61
CA VAL A 221 -10.94 -21.34 -9.09
C VAL A 221 -10.83 -21.26 -7.54
N PRO A 222 -11.96 -21.36 -6.80
CA PRO A 222 -11.97 -21.08 -5.36
C PRO A 222 -11.13 -22.04 -4.53
N GLY A 223 -10.95 -23.28 -5.03
CA GLY A 223 -10.17 -24.32 -4.35
C GLY A 223 -8.66 -24.15 -4.46
N ILE A 224 -8.17 -23.19 -5.27
CA ILE A 224 -6.74 -22.91 -5.41
C ILE A 224 -6.47 -21.60 -4.68
N LYS A 225 -5.88 -21.74 -3.48
CA LYS A 225 -5.40 -20.66 -2.64
C LYS A 225 -3.97 -20.99 -2.23
N PHE A 226 -3.05 -20.05 -2.35
CA PHE A 226 -1.64 -20.27 -2.05
C PHE A 226 -0.95 -19.01 -1.52
N GLY A 227 0.26 -19.20 -0.96
CA GLY A 227 1.00 -18.16 -0.31
C GLY A 227 0.38 -17.69 1.02
N ALA A 228 0.99 -16.70 1.63
CA ALA A 228 0.43 -16.05 2.81
C ALA A 228 -0.76 -15.16 2.43
N PRO A 229 -1.69 -14.89 3.36
CA PRO A 229 -2.72 -13.89 3.16
C PRO A 229 -2.12 -12.53 2.78
N ASN A 230 -2.79 -11.80 1.90
CA ASN A 230 -2.44 -10.44 1.50
C ASN A 230 -3.39 -9.44 2.15
N ASP A 231 -2.84 -8.60 3.02
CA ASP A 231 -3.54 -7.55 3.73
C ASP A 231 -3.40 -6.24 2.97
N TYR A 232 -4.50 -5.67 2.47
CA TYR A 232 -4.46 -4.44 1.71
C TYR A 232 -4.44 -3.21 2.61
N GLY A 233 -3.50 -2.31 2.37
CA GLY A 233 -3.43 -1.04 3.08
C GLY A 233 -3.34 0.16 2.14
N ILE A 234 -3.77 1.32 2.65
CA ILE A 234 -3.44 2.61 2.05
C ILE A 234 -2.04 2.98 2.53
N ALA A 235 -1.13 3.21 1.59
CA ALA A 235 0.26 3.52 1.90
C ALA A 235 0.54 5.01 1.78
N MET A 236 1.50 5.49 2.59
CA MET A 236 2.11 6.81 2.52
C MET A 236 3.61 6.72 2.77
N ALA A 237 4.37 7.74 2.37
CA ALA A 237 5.78 7.85 2.75
C ALA A 237 5.93 7.99 4.27
N LYS A 238 7.04 7.48 4.84
CA LYS A 238 7.34 7.72 6.26
C LYS A 238 7.57 9.21 6.53
N GLY A 239 7.26 9.62 7.75
CA GLY A 239 7.35 11.00 8.20
C GLY A 239 5.99 11.64 8.49
N HIS A 240 4.89 11.02 8.08
CA HIS A 240 3.52 11.47 8.28
C HIS A 240 2.76 10.58 9.29
N ARG A 241 3.42 10.22 10.40
CA ARG A 241 2.88 9.28 11.38
C ARG A 241 1.57 9.73 12.01
N GLU A 242 1.41 11.03 12.27
CA GLU A 242 0.17 11.59 12.83
C GLU A 242 -1.00 11.46 11.84
N ASP A 243 -0.76 11.69 10.55
CA ASP A 243 -1.77 11.50 9.52
C ASP A 243 -2.14 10.02 9.35
N CYS A 244 -1.15 9.14 9.42
CA CYS A 244 -1.38 7.70 9.44
C CYS A 244 -2.29 7.29 10.61
N GLU A 245 -2.05 7.78 11.83
CA GLU A 245 -2.85 7.49 13.02
C GLU A 245 -4.28 8.02 12.88
N ARG A 246 -4.47 9.19 12.29
CA ARG A 246 -5.80 9.75 12.01
C ARG A 246 -6.60 8.86 11.04
N LEU A 247 -5.96 8.42 9.95
CA LEU A 247 -6.59 7.51 8.98
C LEU A 247 -6.82 6.11 9.58
N ARG A 248 -5.93 5.61 10.45
CA ARG A 248 -6.15 4.35 11.16
C ARG A 248 -7.42 4.38 12.00
N GLU A 249 -7.65 5.46 12.75
CA GLU A 249 -8.87 5.59 13.57
C GLU A 249 -10.12 5.68 12.69
N ALA A 250 -10.05 6.39 11.56
CA ALA A 250 -11.10 6.42 10.57
C ALA A 250 -11.37 5.02 10.01
N LEU A 251 -10.33 4.25 9.68
CA LEU A 251 -10.46 2.87 9.19
C LEU A 251 -11.14 1.96 10.22
N ARG A 252 -10.74 2.03 11.48
CA ARG A 252 -11.37 1.26 12.56
C ARG A 252 -12.86 1.54 12.65
N THR A 253 -13.24 2.80 12.56
CA THR A 253 -14.66 3.21 12.58
C THR A 253 -15.40 2.66 11.36
N TYR A 254 -14.83 2.82 10.17
CA TYR A 254 -15.41 2.35 8.90
C TYR A 254 -15.59 0.84 8.88
N VAL A 255 -14.55 0.08 9.23
CA VAL A 255 -14.59 -1.40 9.22
C VAL A 255 -15.64 -1.93 10.24
N ASN A 256 -15.84 -1.25 11.37
CA ASN A 256 -16.85 -1.65 12.36
C ASN A 256 -18.28 -1.20 12.02
N SER A 257 -18.47 -0.40 10.98
CA SER A 257 -19.79 0.03 10.50
C SER A 257 -20.40 -0.95 9.50
N ASN A 258 -21.68 -0.74 9.15
CA ASN A 258 -22.33 -1.45 8.06
C ASN A 258 -21.89 -0.94 6.68
N ASP A 259 -21.19 0.19 6.62
CA ASP A 259 -20.78 0.80 5.37
C ASP A 259 -19.70 -0.05 4.68
N TRP A 260 -18.77 -0.65 5.44
CA TRP A 260 -17.76 -1.54 4.89
C TRP A 260 -18.40 -2.71 4.11
N GLU A 261 -19.41 -3.39 4.70
CA GLU A 261 -20.07 -4.54 4.05
C GLU A 261 -20.86 -4.10 2.82
N ARG A 262 -21.64 -3.02 2.94
CA ARG A 262 -22.37 -2.43 1.81
C ARG A 262 -21.44 -2.09 0.65
N ASP A 263 -20.36 -1.42 0.93
CA ASP A 263 -19.43 -0.93 -0.07
C ASP A 263 -18.62 -2.07 -0.70
N PHE A 264 -18.26 -3.08 0.10
CA PHE A 264 -17.65 -4.29 -0.41
C PHE A 264 -18.58 -5.04 -1.37
N GLU A 265 -19.84 -5.26 -0.99
CA GLU A 265 -20.84 -5.93 -1.83
C GLU A 265 -21.12 -5.16 -3.13
N ASN A 266 -21.20 -3.84 -3.06
CA ASN A 266 -21.46 -3.00 -4.23
C ASN A 266 -20.31 -3.07 -5.24
N ASN A 267 -19.07 -3.16 -4.78
CA ASN A 267 -17.90 -3.16 -5.65
C ASN A 267 -17.47 -4.58 -6.07
N LEU A 268 -17.70 -5.59 -5.23
CA LEU A 268 -17.24 -6.96 -5.42
C LEU A 268 -18.38 -7.99 -5.26
N PRO A 269 -19.46 -7.87 -6.05
CA PRO A 269 -20.70 -8.66 -5.88
C PRO A 269 -20.51 -10.17 -6.15
N LYS A 270 -19.43 -10.56 -6.82
CA LYS A 270 -19.13 -11.98 -7.13
C LYS A 270 -18.31 -12.70 -6.07
N VAL A 271 -17.82 -11.98 -5.05
CA VAL A 271 -17.12 -12.60 -3.93
C VAL A 271 -18.11 -13.41 -3.10
N PRO A 272 -17.88 -14.71 -2.86
CA PRO A 272 -18.74 -15.52 -2.01
C PRO A 272 -18.81 -14.94 -0.59
N LYS A 273 -19.99 -15.11 0.07
CA LYS A 273 -20.18 -14.57 1.43
C LYS A 273 -19.10 -15.03 2.40
N SER A 274 -18.69 -16.30 2.37
CA SER A 274 -17.65 -16.82 3.26
C SER A 274 -16.31 -16.09 3.05
N GLU A 275 -15.93 -15.81 1.80
CA GLU A 275 -14.69 -15.11 1.50
C GLU A 275 -14.78 -13.61 1.83
N ARG A 276 -15.98 -13.01 1.72
CA ARG A 276 -16.21 -11.65 2.21
C ARG A 276 -16.08 -11.56 3.72
N ASP A 277 -16.67 -12.52 4.46
CA ASP A 277 -16.58 -12.55 5.91
C ASP A 277 -15.10 -12.71 6.36
N GLU A 278 -14.31 -13.51 5.65
CA GLU A 278 -12.86 -13.66 5.84
C GLU A 278 -12.08 -12.39 5.44
N ALA A 279 -12.57 -11.65 4.46
CA ALA A 279 -11.88 -10.44 3.97
C ALA A 279 -12.02 -9.23 4.90
N ARG A 280 -13.01 -9.23 5.81
CA ARG A 280 -13.24 -8.11 6.73
C ARG A 280 -12.25 -8.17 7.89
N PRO A 281 -11.35 -7.16 8.02
CA PRO A 281 -10.37 -7.17 9.08
C PRO A 281 -10.98 -6.85 10.45
N THR A 282 -10.28 -7.27 11.49
CA THR A 282 -10.56 -6.91 12.87
C THR A 282 -9.84 -5.63 13.28
N ALA A 283 -10.28 -5.00 14.37
CA ALA A 283 -9.58 -3.85 14.95
C ALA A 283 -8.15 -4.21 15.40
N GLU A 284 -7.93 -5.45 15.85
CA GLU A 284 -6.61 -5.93 16.30
C GLU A 284 -5.65 -6.05 15.11
N GLU A 285 -6.09 -6.58 13.98
CA GLU A 285 -5.28 -6.65 12.75
C GLU A 285 -4.94 -5.26 12.22
N ILE A 286 -5.90 -4.32 12.24
CA ILE A 286 -5.64 -2.92 11.85
C ILE A 286 -4.55 -2.32 12.75
N ASP A 287 -4.63 -2.50 14.07
CA ASP A 287 -3.63 -1.98 15.01
C ASP A 287 -2.27 -2.66 14.87
N ALA A 288 -2.26 -3.95 14.52
CA ALA A 288 -1.04 -4.71 14.35
C ALA A 288 -0.22 -4.29 13.11
N LEU A 289 -0.88 -3.78 12.07
CA LEU A 289 -0.25 -3.49 10.79
C LEU A 289 -0.19 -2.00 10.43
N SER A 290 -1.03 -1.14 11.06
CA SER A 290 -1.04 0.28 10.74
C SER A 290 0.06 1.07 11.44
N CYS A 291 0.64 2.03 10.70
CA CYS A 291 1.53 3.07 11.23
C CYS A 291 2.75 2.53 11.97
N ARG A 292 3.40 1.49 11.43
CA ARG A 292 4.51 0.78 12.05
C ARG A 292 5.68 0.60 11.08
N ASP A 293 6.85 0.31 11.62
CA ASP A 293 8.06 0.01 10.84
C ASP A 293 8.18 -1.48 10.48
N ARG A 294 7.41 -2.31 11.14
CA ARG A 294 7.27 -3.74 10.90
C ARG A 294 5.95 -4.26 11.49
N PRO A 295 5.41 -5.37 10.97
CA PRO A 295 4.24 -6.02 11.59
C PRO A 295 4.52 -6.32 13.07
N SER A 296 3.51 -6.19 13.93
CA SER A 296 3.63 -6.69 15.31
C SER A 296 3.52 -8.22 15.31
N ASN A 297 4.14 -8.88 16.27
CA ASN A 297 4.13 -10.34 16.38
C ASN A 297 2.72 -10.95 16.54
N ALA A 298 1.69 -10.13 16.81
CA ALA A 298 0.30 -10.59 16.87
C ALA A 298 -0.32 -10.90 15.50
N ALA A 299 0.31 -10.46 14.41
CA ALA A 299 -0.14 -10.73 13.03
C ALA A 299 0.73 -11.81 12.33
N ALA A 300 1.67 -12.43 13.05
CA ALA A 300 2.65 -13.37 12.51
C ALA A 300 2.40 -14.83 12.95
N ASP A 301 1.37 -15.10 13.76
CA ASP A 301 0.86 -16.41 14.17
C ASP A 301 -0.49 -16.68 13.45
#